data_4769ad510cce2e6e4adfa49fcf058c15
#
_entry.id   4769ad510cce2e6e4adfa49fcf058c15
#
_cell.length_a   1.000
_cell.length_b   1.000
_cell.length_c   1.000
_cell.angle_alpha   90.00
_cell.angle_beta   90.00
_cell.angle_gamma   90.00
#
_symmetry.space_group_name_H-M   'P 1'
#
loop_
_entity.id
_entity.type
_entity.pdbx_description
1 polymer ?
#
loop_
_entity_poly.entity_id
_entity_poly.type
_entity_poly.pdbx_seq_one_letter_code
_entity_poly.pdbx_strand_id
1 'polypeptide(L)'
;VPRNSPASPAPVPVELPLERRLAVAVERYGEQAVVSRSLSLLAGNNEGADFLLFVGGEHARGIIDGAPVLYWPELWGTRALLHVWDESVVDASALSLLISTLSNPAWRVREMGARLAAAREFDAASELADLLGDDVPRVRTAAVRALGEIGSAEDMDRIRDLLKDPEVEVRRGAQQSLDKLRSRLPKN
;
A
#
# COMPACT_ATOMS: atom_id res chain seq x y z
N VAL A 1 -2.36 -42.31 27.57
CA VAL A 1 -1.73 -41.67 26.39
C VAL A 1 -1.71 -40.19 26.67
N PRO A 2 -0.53 -39.55 26.81
CA PRO A 2 -0.47 -38.10 26.99
C PRO A 2 -0.97 -37.40 25.71
N ARG A 3 -2.01 -36.53 25.83
CA ARG A 3 -2.45 -35.67 24.78
C ARG A 3 -1.36 -34.61 24.60
N ASN A 4 -0.61 -34.66 23.47
CA ASN A 4 0.22 -33.54 23.04
C ASN A 4 -0.72 -32.35 22.77
N SER A 5 -0.80 -31.43 23.72
CA SER A 5 -1.37 -30.12 23.43
C SER A 5 -0.50 -29.48 22.36
N PRO A 6 -1.06 -28.91 21.29
CA PRO A 6 -0.26 -28.18 20.31
C PRO A 6 0.50 -27.08 21.03
N ALA A 7 1.80 -27.00 20.80
CA ALA A 7 2.63 -25.93 21.35
C ALA A 7 2.03 -24.57 20.93
N SER A 8 1.88 -23.65 21.88
CA SER A 8 1.47 -22.29 21.57
C SER A 8 2.38 -21.71 20.49
N PRO A 9 1.83 -21.02 19.48
CA PRO A 9 2.65 -20.44 18.43
C PRO A 9 3.69 -19.49 19.03
N ALA A 10 4.88 -19.46 18.44
CA ALA A 10 5.96 -18.57 18.88
C ALA A 10 5.46 -17.10 18.86
N PRO A 11 5.88 -16.25 19.79
CA PRO A 11 5.49 -14.85 19.82
C PRO A 11 5.89 -14.12 18.53
N VAL A 12 5.12 -13.08 18.16
CA VAL A 12 5.45 -12.26 17.00
C VAL A 12 6.69 -11.41 17.29
N PRO A 13 7.73 -11.44 16.43
CA PRO A 13 8.98 -10.70 16.64
C PRO A 13 8.82 -9.22 16.29
N VAL A 14 8.13 -8.46 17.13
CA VAL A 14 7.72 -7.07 16.87
C VAL A 14 8.89 -6.09 16.69
N GLU A 15 10.07 -6.43 17.24
CA GLU A 15 11.31 -5.68 17.14
C GLU A 15 11.95 -5.73 15.75
N LEU A 16 11.58 -6.70 14.93
CA LEU A 16 12.12 -6.84 13.57
C LEU A 16 11.52 -5.78 12.61
N PRO A 17 12.26 -5.41 11.55
CA PRO A 17 11.71 -4.62 10.45
C PRO A 17 10.49 -5.32 9.80
N LEU A 18 9.58 -4.53 9.20
CA LEU A 18 8.35 -5.05 8.60
C LEU A 18 8.59 -6.24 7.65
N GLU A 19 9.55 -6.13 6.74
CA GLU A 19 9.86 -7.19 5.78
C GLU A 19 10.18 -8.52 6.46
N ARG A 20 10.96 -8.47 7.55
CA ARG A 20 11.32 -9.66 8.32
C ARG A 20 10.12 -10.22 9.09
N ARG A 21 9.29 -9.36 9.66
CA ARG A 21 8.04 -9.81 10.31
C ARG A 21 7.10 -10.47 9.32
N LEU A 22 6.96 -9.90 8.11
CA LEU A 22 6.13 -10.49 7.05
C LEU A 22 6.69 -11.82 6.55
N ALA A 23 8.01 -11.97 6.45
CA ALA A 23 8.61 -13.28 6.12
C ALA A 23 8.22 -14.35 7.17
N VAL A 24 8.29 -14.01 8.46
CA VAL A 24 7.84 -14.92 9.55
C VAL A 24 6.32 -15.19 9.45
N ALA A 25 5.51 -14.18 9.08
CA ALA A 25 4.09 -14.37 8.87
C ALA A 25 3.80 -15.32 7.70
N VAL A 26 4.55 -15.19 6.59
CA VAL A 26 4.44 -16.09 5.43
C VAL A 26 4.85 -17.52 5.79
N GLU A 27 5.92 -17.71 6.56
CA GLU A 27 6.31 -19.03 7.07
C GLU A 27 5.21 -19.66 7.97
N ARG A 28 4.51 -18.83 8.75
CA ARG A 28 3.48 -19.28 9.70
C ARG A 28 2.13 -19.57 9.04
N TYR A 29 1.70 -18.71 8.11
CA TYR A 29 0.33 -18.73 7.57
C TYR A 29 0.27 -19.06 6.07
N GLY A 30 1.36 -18.98 5.35
CA GLY A 30 1.40 -19.01 3.90
C GLY A 30 1.19 -17.63 3.25
N GLU A 31 1.73 -17.44 2.07
CA GLU A 31 1.70 -16.16 1.35
C GLU A 31 0.28 -15.69 1.03
N GLN A 32 -0.56 -16.58 0.49
CA GLN A 32 -1.97 -16.29 0.17
C GLN A 32 -2.75 -15.80 1.41
N ALA A 33 -2.54 -16.44 2.56
CA ALA A 33 -3.20 -16.04 3.79
C ALA A 33 -2.74 -14.66 4.27
N VAL A 34 -1.46 -14.34 4.14
CA VAL A 34 -0.92 -13.02 4.51
C VAL A 34 -1.48 -11.94 3.60
N VAL A 35 -1.56 -12.18 2.28
CA VAL A 35 -2.16 -11.25 1.32
C VAL A 35 -3.65 -11.07 1.60
N SER A 36 -4.41 -12.16 1.74
CA SER A 36 -5.86 -12.11 2.02
C SER A 36 -6.17 -11.36 3.31
N ARG A 37 -5.41 -11.58 4.38
CA ARG A 37 -5.58 -10.89 5.67
C ARG A 37 -5.19 -9.41 5.58
N SER A 38 -4.17 -9.08 4.77
CA SER A 38 -3.82 -7.68 4.51
C SER A 38 -4.93 -6.95 3.76
N LEU A 39 -5.55 -7.58 2.75
CA LEU A 39 -6.73 -7.06 2.06
C LEU A 39 -7.92 -6.91 3.00
N SER A 40 -8.13 -7.88 3.89
CA SER A 40 -9.20 -7.83 4.89
C SER A 40 -9.07 -6.64 5.85
N LEU A 41 -7.84 -6.26 6.22
CA LEU A 41 -7.60 -5.02 6.99
C LEU A 41 -8.03 -3.76 6.22
N LEU A 42 -7.85 -3.72 4.90
CA LEU A 42 -8.31 -2.61 4.06
C LEU A 42 -9.84 -2.50 4.05
N ALA A 43 -10.53 -3.64 4.17
CA ALA A 43 -11.99 -3.71 4.30
C ALA A 43 -12.50 -3.35 5.71
N GLY A 44 -11.61 -2.99 6.64
CA GLY A 44 -11.97 -2.63 8.01
C GLY A 44 -12.22 -3.83 8.94
N ASN A 45 -11.87 -5.03 8.52
CA ASN A 45 -12.06 -6.22 9.34
C ASN A 45 -10.97 -6.37 10.40
N ASN A 46 -11.31 -7.09 11.47
CA ASN A 46 -10.36 -7.42 12.53
C ASN A 46 -9.70 -8.77 12.24
N GLU A 47 -8.38 -8.75 12.05
CA GLU A 47 -7.57 -9.94 11.77
C GLU A 47 -6.89 -10.54 13.01
N GLY A 48 -7.25 -10.04 14.19
CA GLY A 48 -6.70 -10.50 15.47
C GLY A 48 -5.34 -9.89 15.81
N ALA A 49 -5.00 -9.97 17.10
CA ALA A 49 -3.84 -9.30 17.67
C ALA A 49 -2.51 -9.75 17.02
N ASP A 50 -2.32 -11.05 16.80
CA ASP A 50 -1.08 -11.57 16.21
C ASP A 50 -0.81 -10.99 14.82
N PHE A 51 -1.84 -10.93 13.96
CA PHE A 51 -1.66 -10.38 12.62
C PHE A 51 -1.39 -8.88 12.65
N LEU A 52 -2.09 -8.14 13.52
CA LEU A 52 -1.80 -6.72 13.72
C LEU A 52 -0.36 -6.48 14.16
N LEU A 53 0.19 -7.34 15.02
CA LEU A 53 1.60 -7.25 15.44
C LEU A 53 2.56 -7.53 14.26
N PHE A 54 2.23 -8.44 13.33
CA PHE A 54 3.04 -8.66 12.15
C PHE A 54 3.10 -7.43 11.24
N VAL A 55 1.97 -6.79 10.96
CA VAL A 55 1.90 -5.65 10.04
C VAL A 55 2.24 -4.31 10.69
N GLY A 56 1.85 -4.08 11.95
CA GLY A 56 2.03 -2.84 12.70
C GLY A 56 3.25 -2.82 13.63
N GLY A 57 3.79 -4.00 13.99
CA GLY A 57 4.89 -4.13 14.95
C GLY A 57 4.50 -3.61 16.33
N GLU A 58 5.45 -3.02 17.02
CA GLU A 58 5.23 -2.47 18.36
C GLU A 58 4.11 -1.42 18.42
N HIS A 59 3.90 -0.65 17.34
CA HIS A 59 2.81 0.34 17.28
C HIS A 59 1.41 -0.29 17.35
N ALA A 60 1.26 -1.56 16.96
CA ALA A 60 -0.02 -2.25 17.06
C ALA A 60 -0.41 -2.56 18.51
N ARG A 61 0.51 -2.61 19.47
CA ARG A 61 0.21 -2.84 20.88
C ARG A 61 -0.77 -1.82 21.43
N GLY A 62 -0.59 -0.54 21.10
CA GLY A 62 -1.49 0.50 21.55
C GLY A 62 -2.95 0.23 21.18
N ILE A 63 -3.20 -0.24 19.93
CA ILE A 63 -4.55 -0.58 19.46
C ILE A 63 -5.07 -1.83 20.17
N ILE A 64 -4.22 -2.85 20.36
CA ILE A 64 -4.56 -4.09 21.06
C ILE A 64 -4.94 -3.78 22.52
N ASP A 65 -4.25 -2.81 23.14
CA ASP A 65 -4.49 -2.35 24.52
C ASP A 65 -5.64 -1.33 24.63
N GLY A 66 -6.37 -1.08 23.55
CA GLY A 66 -7.61 -0.28 23.55
C GLY A 66 -7.48 1.17 23.06
N ALA A 67 -6.36 1.57 22.49
CA ALA A 67 -6.25 2.86 21.81
C ALA A 67 -7.14 2.91 20.55
N PRO A 68 -7.58 4.12 20.11
CA PRO A 68 -8.36 4.27 18.88
C PRO A 68 -7.68 3.65 17.67
N VAL A 69 -8.42 2.83 16.92
CA VAL A 69 -7.92 2.10 15.75
C VAL A 69 -7.55 3.06 14.62
N LEU A 70 -8.37 4.10 14.38
CA LEU A 70 -8.20 5.08 13.30
C LEU A 70 -8.02 4.37 11.94
N TYR A 71 -7.06 4.85 11.14
CA TYR A 71 -6.71 4.33 9.81
C TYR A 71 -5.49 3.39 9.84
N TRP A 72 -4.99 3.02 11.00
CA TRP A 72 -3.74 2.26 11.10
C TRP A 72 -3.81 0.86 10.45
N PRO A 73 -4.89 0.06 10.63
CA PRO A 73 -4.99 -1.25 9.99
C PRO A 73 -4.96 -1.15 8.46
N GLU A 74 -5.71 -0.20 7.87
CA GLU A 74 -5.72 0.02 6.42
C GLU A 74 -4.32 0.41 5.92
N LEU A 75 -3.64 1.31 6.62
CA LEU A 75 -2.28 1.72 6.28
C LEU A 75 -1.31 0.54 6.37
N TRP A 76 -1.38 -0.24 7.44
CA TRP A 76 -0.48 -1.38 7.63
C TRP A 76 -0.75 -2.50 6.65
N GLY A 77 -2.03 -2.79 6.35
CA GLY A 77 -2.43 -3.74 5.31
C GLY A 77 -1.90 -3.33 3.94
N THR A 78 -2.15 -2.07 3.53
CA THR A 78 -1.65 -1.54 2.26
C THR A 78 -0.12 -1.61 2.18
N ARG A 79 0.58 -1.28 3.27
CA ARG A 79 2.04 -1.34 3.34
C ARG A 79 2.57 -2.77 3.28
N ALA A 80 1.88 -3.73 3.90
CA ALA A 80 2.26 -5.14 3.85
C ALA A 80 2.21 -5.67 2.41
N LEU A 81 1.21 -5.27 1.62
CA LEU A 81 1.04 -5.66 0.22
C LEU A 81 2.15 -5.14 -0.71
N LEU A 82 2.97 -4.17 -0.28
CA LEU A 82 4.21 -3.81 -0.99
C LEU A 82 5.28 -4.89 -0.91
N HIS A 83 5.26 -5.72 0.13
CA HIS A 83 6.30 -6.72 0.41
C HIS A 83 5.85 -8.15 0.14
N VAL A 84 4.55 -8.43 0.31
CA VAL A 84 3.95 -9.75 0.08
C VAL A 84 2.82 -9.62 -0.91
N TRP A 85 2.83 -10.43 -1.97
CA TRP A 85 1.86 -10.35 -3.05
C TRP A 85 1.65 -11.70 -3.71
N ASP A 86 0.40 -12.09 -3.88
CA ASP A 86 -0.01 -13.27 -4.64
C ASP A 86 -1.21 -12.92 -5.52
N GLU A 87 -1.00 -12.91 -6.82
CA GLU A 87 -2.02 -12.53 -7.79
C GLU A 87 -3.23 -13.47 -7.77
N SER A 88 -3.07 -14.71 -7.33
CA SER A 88 -4.16 -15.69 -7.28
C SER A 88 -5.29 -15.31 -6.31
N VAL A 89 -5.02 -14.42 -5.35
CA VAL A 89 -6.01 -13.93 -4.39
C VAL A 89 -6.49 -12.50 -4.66
N VAL A 90 -5.95 -11.86 -5.70
CA VAL A 90 -6.33 -10.49 -6.10
C VAL A 90 -7.34 -10.56 -7.24
N ASP A 91 -8.59 -10.79 -6.89
CA ASP A 91 -9.73 -10.73 -7.81
C ASP A 91 -10.24 -9.30 -8.04
N ALA A 92 -11.29 -9.14 -8.82
CA ALA A 92 -11.89 -7.83 -9.11
C ALA A 92 -12.39 -7.10 -7.85
N SER A 93 -12.83 -7.83 -6.83
CA SER A 93 -13.25 -7.25 -5.55
C SER A 93 -12.08 -6.72 -4.76
N ALA A 94 -10.99 -7.49 -4.69
CA ALA A 94 -9.74 -7.06 -4.07
C ALA A 94 -9.15 -5.85 -4.79
N LEU A 95 -9.19 -5.84 -6.14
CA LEU A 95 -8.72 -4.70 -6.94
C LEU A 95 -9.53 -3.43 -6.64
N SER A 96 -10.87 -3.52 -6.57
CA SER A 96 -11.73 -2.40 -6.19
C SER A 96 -11.38 -1.86 -4.80
N LEU A 97 -11.08 -2.75 -3.86
CA LEU A 97 -10.66 -2.39 -2.51
C LEU A 97 -9.29 -1.68 -2.51
N LEU A 98 -8.33 -2.16 -3.30
CA LEU A 98 -7.03 -1.51 -3.46
C LEU A 98 -7.18 -0.10 -4.04
N ILE A 99 -7.99 0.07 -5.09
CA ILE A 99 -8.28 1.37 -5.70
C ILE A 99 -8.93 2.31 -4.69
N SER A 100 -9.83 1.82 -3.83
CA SER A 100 -10.49 2.65 -2.80
C SER A 100 -9.53 3.28 -1.80
N THR A 101 -8.32 2.74 -1.63
CA THR A 101 -7.29 3.36 -0.79
C THR A 101 -6.89 4.76 -1.28
N LEU A 102 -7.02 5.02 -2.60
CA LEU A 102 -6.68 6.31 -3.21
C LEU A 102 -7.66 7.43 -2.82
N SER A 103 -8.88 7.09 -2.41
CA SER A 103 -9.89 8.05 -1.90
C SER A 103 -10.05 8.03 -0.38
N ASN A 104 -9.18 7.33 0.36
CA ASN A 104 -9.26 7.25 1.81
C ASN A 104 -9.12 8.63 2.48
N PRO A 105 -9.93 8.97 3.51
CA PRO A 105 -9.81 10.24 4.24
C PRO A 105 -8.40 10.49 4.80
N ALA A 106 -7.69 9.44 5.22
CA ALA A 106 -6.34 9.55 5.76
C ALA A 106 -5.31 9.64 4.63
N TRP A 107 -4.61 10.76 4.54
CA TRP A 107 -3.61 11.00 3.50
C TRP A 107 -2.49 9.93 3.46
N ARG A 108 -2.14 9.34 4.60
CA ARG A 108 -1.13 8.27 4.67
C ARG A 108 -1.58 7.02 3.93
N VAL A 109 -2.88 6.72 3.96
CA VAL A 109 -3.44 5.59 3.21
C VAL A 109 -3.44 5.91 1.72
N ARG A 110 -3.84 7.14 1.32
CA ARG A 110 -3.77 7.58 -0.09
C ARG A 110 -2.34 7.53 -0.65
N GLU A 111 -1.35 8.05 0.10
CA GLU A 111 0.07 7.95 -0.28
C GLU A 111 0.50 6.49 -0.48
N MET A 112 0.14 5.62 0.45
CA MET A 112 0.52 4.22 0.39
C MET A 112 -0.20 3.48 -0.74
N GLY A 113 -1.48 3.77 -0.98
CA GLY A 113 -2.25 3.26 -2.12
C GLY A 113 -1.62 3.61 -3.46
N ALA A 114 -1.22 4.87 -3.65
CA ALA A 114 -0.52 5.32 -4.86
C ALA A 114 0.83 4.58 -5.06
N ARG A 115 1.58 4.38 -4.00
CA ARG A 115 2.83 3.60 -4.06
C ARG A 115 2.57 2.13 -4.41
N LEU A 116 1.49 1.56 -3.87
CA LEU A 116 1.11 0.18 -4.16
C LEU A 116 0.66 0.03 -5.61
N ALA A 117 -0.13 0.97 -6.14
CA ALA A 117 -0.54 0.98 -7.54
C ALA A 117 0.66 0.96 -8.49
N ALA A 118 1.68 1.77 -8.20
CA ALA A 118 2.93 1.77 -8.95
C ALA A 118 3.71 0.45 -8.85
N ALA A 119 3.79 -0.12 -7.64
CA ALA A 119 4.59 -1.32 -7.39
C ALA A 119 3.96 -2.60 -7.94
N ARG A 120 2.63 -2.64 -8.06
CA ARG A 120 1.85 -3.79 -8.55
C ARG A 120 1.22 -3.57 -9.91
N GLU A 121 1.42 -2.39 -10.49
CA GLU A 121 1.02 -2.02 -11.84
C GLU A 121 -0.48 -2.27 -12.15
N PHE A 122 -1.36 -2.18 -11.12
CA PHE A 122 -2.79 -2.29 -11.38
C PHE A 122 -3.37 -0.98 -11.92
N ASP A 123 -4.39 -1.09 -12.77
CA ASP A 123 -5.02 0.05 -13.42
C ASP A 123 -5.79 0.92 -12.42
N ALA A 124 -5.22 2.09 -12.13
CA ALA A 124 -5.77 3.14 -11.27
C ALA A 124 -5.40 4.53 -11.79
N ALA A 125 -5.15 4.65 -13.10
CA ALA A 125 -4.64 5.90 -13.69
C ALA A 125 -5.59 7.08 -13.46
N SER A 126 -6.91 6.85 -13.52
CA SER A 126 -7.92 7.88 -13.29
C SER A 126 -7.86 8.43 -11.86
N GLU A 127 -7.85 7.56 -10.86
CA GLU A 127 -7.82 7.92 -9.44
C GLU A 127 -6.48 8.56 -9.05
N LEU A 128 -5.39 8.09 -9.64
CA LEU A 128 -4.08 8.70 -9.46
C LEU A 128 -4.01 10.11 -10.07
N ALA A 129 -4.67 10.33 -11.21
CA ALA A 129 -4.76 11.64 -11.83
C ALA A 129 -5.52 12.64 -10.94
N ASP A 130 -6.56 12.20 -10.22
CA ASP A 130 -7.26 13.03 -9.23
C ASP A 130 -6.34 13.41 -8.06
N LEU A 131 -5.47 12.51 -7.64
CA LEU A 131 -4.50 12.77 -6.55
C LEU A 131 -3.35 13.73 -6.93
N LEU A 132 -3.21 14.10 -8.18
CA LEU A 132 -2.25 15.15 -8.58
C LEU A 132 -2.61 16.52 -7.98
N GLY A 133 -3.90 16.72 -7.61
CA GLY A 133 -4.39 17.91 -6.92
C GLY A 133 -4.54 17.76 -5.41
N ASP A 134 -4.03 16.70 -4.79
CA ASP A 134 -4.18 16.46 -3.34
C ASP A 134 -3.54 17.59 -2.52
N ASP A 135 -4.19 17.98 -1.40
CA ASP A 135 -3.69 19.01 -0.50
C ASP A 135 -2.32 18.65 0.10
N VAL A 136 -2.03 17.34 0.23
CA VAL A 136 -0.80 16.84 0.85
C VAL A 136 0.28 16.59 -0.21
N PRO A 137 1.40 17.31 -0.19
CA PRO A 137 2.46 17.17 -1.20
C PRO A 137 3.01 15.75 -1.34
N ARG A 138 3.06 14.99 -0.26
CA ARG A 138 3.51 13.59 -0.29
C ARG A 138 2.58 12.70 -1.09
N VAL A 139 1.28 12.97 -1.06
CA VAL A 139 0.29 12.24 -1.87
C VAL A 139 0.47 12.62 -3.34
N ARG A 140 0.58 13.93 -3.67
CA ARG A 140 0.88 14.37 -5.05
C ARG A 140 2.16 13.74 -5.59
N THR A 141 3.21 13.67 -4.77
CA THR A 141 4.48 13.02 -5.16
C THR A 141 4.32 11.54 -5.44
N ALA A 142 3.57 10.82 -4.60
CA ALA A 142 3.31 9.40 -4.80
C ALA A 142 2.47 9.16 -6.06
N ALA A 143 1.42 9.96 -6.27
CA ALA A 143 0.53 9.87 -7.42
C ALA A 143 1.26 10.16 -8.74
N VAL A 144 2.06 11.24 -8.80
CA VAL A 144 2.79 11.57 -10.03
C VAL A 144 3.82 10.51 -10.38
N ARG A 145 4.49 9.92 -9.39
CA ARG A 145 5.42 8.80 -9.60
C ARG A 145 4.70 7.55 -10.07
N ALA A 146 3.53 7.25 -9.50
CA ALA A 146 2.71 6.12 -9.92
C ALA A 146 2.25 6.26 -11.38
N LEU A 147 1.80 7.44 -11.79
CA LEU A 147 1.47 7.70 -13.19
C LEU A 147 2.68 7.60 -14.13
N GLY A 148 3.88 7.85 -13.65
CA GLY A 148 5.10 7.57 -14.40
C GLY A 148 5.28 6.07 -14.71
N GLU A 149 4.81 5.19 -13.81
CA GLU A 149 4.85 3.73 -13.98
C GLU A 149 3.73 3.23 -14.89
N ILE A 150 2.47 3.57 -14.57
CA ILE A 150 1.29 2.95 -15.17
C ILE A 150 0.48 3.87 -16.09
N GLY A 151 0.76 5.18 -16.10
CA GLY A 151 0.04 6.17 -16.90
C GLY A 151 0.27 6.03 -18.41
N SER A 152 -0.47 6.81 -19.16
CA SER A 152 -0.48 6.88 -20.63
C SER A 152 0.03 8.24 -21.15
N ALA A 153 -0.03 8.41 -22.48
CA ALA A 153 0.26 9.70 -23.10
C ALA A 153 -0.72 10.80 -22.67
N GLU A 154 -1.95 10.45 -22.34
CA GLU A 154 -3.00 11.38 -21.91
C GLU A 154 -2.69 12.02 -20.54
N ASP A 155 -1.91 11.34 -19.71
CA ASP A 155 -1.53 11.84 -18.39
C ASP A 155 -0.37 12.86 -18.44
N MET A 156 0.34 12.92 -19.56
CA MET A 156 1.56 13.75 -19.67
C MET A 156 1.29 15.23 -19.46
N ASP A 157 0.14 15.76 -19.90
CA ASP A 157 -0.17 17.18 -19.73
C ASP A 157 -0.46 17.50 -18.25
N ARG A 158 -1.22 16.66 -17.57
CA ARG A 158 -1.47 16.77 -16.13
C ARG A 158 -0.19 16.69 -15.32
N ILE A 159 0.70 15.75 -15.64
CA ILE A 159 2.01 15.62 -14.99
C ILE A 159 2.87 16.86 -15.27
N ARG A 160 2.83 17.41 -16.47
CA ARG A 160 3.60 18.63 -16.85
C ARG A 160 3.20 19.83 -16.01
N ASP A 161 1.94 19.98 -15.63
CA ASP A 161 1.48 21.06 -14.76
C ASP A 161 2.17 21.01 -13.40
N LEU A 162 2.49 19.82 -12.88
CA LEU A 162 3.20 19.66 -11.61
C LEU A 162 4.69 20.06 -11.66
N LEU A 163 5.24 20.36 -12.82
CA LEU A 163 6.58 21.01 -12.90
C LEU A 163 6.62 22.40 -12.25
N LYS A 164 5.44 22.99 -12.02
CA LYS A 164 5.26 24.28 -11.34
C LYS A 164 4.75 24.16 -9.90
N ASP A 165 4.66 22.93 -9.37
CA ASP A 165 4.21 22.71 -8.00
C ASP A 165 5.08 23.48 -7.00
N PRO A 166 4.52 24.06 -5.93
CA PRO A 166 5.32 24.75 -4.91
C PRO A 166 6.36 23.84 -4.25
N GLU A 167 6.10 22.53 -4.15
CA GLU A 167 6.98 21.59 -3.49
C GLU A 167 8.03 20.99 -4.43
N VAL A 168 9.30 21.02 -4.01
CA VAL A 168 10.44 20.53 -4.82
C VAL A 168 10.31 19.05 -5.17
N GLU A 169 9.87 18.23 -4.21
CA GLU A 169 9.75 16.77 -4.42
C GLU A 169 8.66 16.44 -5.42
N VAL A 170 7.56 17.20 -5.47
CA VAL A 170 6.52 17.04 -6.48
C VAL A 170 7.06 17.38 -7.87
N ARG A 171 7.75 18.53 -8.02
CA ARG A 171 8.38 18.93 -9.30
C ARG A 171 9.39 17.88 -9.79
N ARG A 172 10.22 17.35 -8.88
CA ARG A 172 11.19 16.29 -9.19
C ARG A 172 10.49 15.01 -9.64
N GLY A 173 9.44 14.60 -8.92
CA GLY A 173 8.61 13.46 -9.29
C GLY A 173 7.98 13.64 -10.66
N ALA A 174 7.43 14.81 -10.96
CA ALA A 174 6.84 15.12 -12.26
C ALA A 174 7.87 15.01 -13.40
N GLN A 175 9.06 15.58 -13.23
CA GLN A 175 10.12 15.48 -14.23
C GLN A 175 10.51 14.01 -14.50
N GLN A 176 10.76 13.24 -13.45
CA GLN A 176 11.12 11.82 -13.55
C GLN A 176 10.03 11.01 -14.25
N SER A 177 8.76 11.28 -13.93
CA SER A 177 7.62 10.59 -14.52
C SER A 177 7.44 10.90 -16.00
N LEU A 178 7.62 12.17 -16.41
CA LEU A 178 7.60 12.56 -17.83
C LEU A 178 8.73 11.88 -18.61
N ASP A 179 9.93 11.81 -18.05
CA ASP A 179 11.06 11.17 -18.72
C ASP A 179 10.81 9.65 -18.86
N LYS A 180 10.24 9.02 -17.83
CA LYS A 180 9.87 7.61 -17.86
C LYS A 180 8.77 7.33 -18.89
N LEU A 181 7.70 8.11 -18.92
CA LEU A 181 6.64 7.99 -19.92
C LEU A 181 7.17 8.15 -21.35
N ARG A 182 8.02 9.16 -21.61
CA ARG A 182 8.65 9.35 -22.93
C ARG A 182 9.52 8.17 -23.35
N SER A 183 10.16 7.50 -22.41
CA SER A 183 10.99 6.33 -22.72
C SER A 183 10.17 5.07 -22.98
N ARG A 184 9.00 4.94 -22.35
CA ARG A 184 8.12 3.77 -22.40
C ARG A 184 7.12 3.82 -23.54
N LEU A 185 6.63 5.02 -23.85
CA LEU A 185 5.62 5.19 -24.89
C LEU A 185 6.24 5.23 -26.30
N PRO A 186 5.54 4.71 -27.33
CA PRO A 186 6.04 4.76 -28.70
C PRO A 186 6.25 6.20 -29.14
N LYS A 187 7.35 6.44 -29.85
CA LYS A 187 7.60 7.73 -30.50
C LYS A 187 6.68 7.83 -31.70
N ASN A 188 5.72 8.71 -31.65
CA ASN A 188 4.93 9.09 -32.84
C ASN A 188 5.81 9.84 -33.84
#